data_aafdabbd3d05d93bb303f3fb0b1638fd
#
_entry.id   aafdabbd3d05d93bb303f3fb0b1638fd
#
_cell.length_a   1.000
_cell.length_b   1.000
_cell.length_c   1.000
_cell.angle_alpha   90.00
_cell.angle_beta   90.00
_cell.angle_gamma   90.00
#
_symmetry.space_group_name_H-M   'P 1'
#
loop_
_entity.id
_entity.type
_entity.pdbx_description
1 polymer ?
#
loop_
_entity_poly.entity_id
_entity_poly.type
_entity_poly.pdbx_seq_one_letter_code
_entity_poly.pdbx_strand_id
1 'polypeptide(L)'
;EYTELALKTEFGYSFTFKDKDVHKVLMNSGVHKVQPNGATGEEWFATDIETVKAAIKSVKNGKSTLSSSDFVRETRQETIDFREEQINAIEKTLKTFKKDDEMLWYAKMRFGKTLSALEVIRRSQYRRVIIATHRPVVDDGWSEDFKKIFFPGNSEHEYHYERKTKDSAYTFDEKTDAENDLKIRKLDKDGTYFVYFASVQDLRGSKIVGGKFNKNNAVFALDWDLIIIDEAHEGTQTELGDNVVKALKKDHTKVLALSGTPFNLLDKFGEDNVYTWDYVMEQKKKTEWDLTHQGDHNPYADLPKMHIFTYDLGEKLKKYVSDEYDTKAFNFREFFRVWYKGPNGNRELPKNAVEGKFVHENDVNAFLNLMVREDTDSGYPYSTQEYRDMFRHTLWMVPGVKEAQ
;
A
#
# COMPACT_ATOMS: atom_id res chain seq x y z
N GLU A 1 25.68 5.28 -7.73
CA GLU A 1 27.00 5.83 -8.06
C GLU A 1 27.76 4.79 -8.88
N TYR A 2 28.20 5.17 -10.09
CA TYR A 2 28.93 4.27 -10.98
C TYR A 2 30.35 4.79 -11.15
N THR A 3 31.32 3.98 -10.76
CA THR A 3 32.76 4.32 -10.91
C THR A 3 33.36 3.40 -11.94
N GLU A 4 33.97 3.99 -12.98
CA GLU A 4 34.68 3.25 -13.99
C GLU A 4 36.18 3.53 -13.93
N LEU A 5 36.97 2.47 -13.94
CA LEU A 5 38.42 2.56 -13.98
C LEU A 5 38.89 2.98 -15.39
N ALA A 6 39.95 3.75 -15.46
CA ALA A 6 40.55 4.19 -16.73
C ALA A 6 40.81 2.99 -17.65
N LEU A 7 40.31 3.08 -18.88
CA LEU A 7 40.55 2.07 -19.92
C LEU A 7 41.80 2.41 -20.70
N LYS A 8 42.47 1.37 -21.16
CA LYS A 8 43.56 1.51 -22.12
C LYS A 8 43.00 1.38 -23.54
N THR A 9 43.41 2.27 -24.45
CA THR A 9 43.16 2.11 -25.87
C THR A 9 43.85 0.88 -26.42
N GLU A 10 43.50 0.42 -27.64
CA GLU A 10 44.25 -0.63 -28.36
C GLU A 10 45.76 -0.37 -28.45
N PHE A 11 46.19 0.89 -28.38
CA PHE A 11 47.57 1.33 -28.39
C PHE A 11 48.17 1.54 -26.99
N GLY A 12 47.47 1.13 -25.92
CA GLY A 12 47.98 1.19 -24.55
C GLY A 12 47.91 2.56 -23.85
N TYR A 13 47.30 3.58 -24.47
CA TYR A 13 47.07 4.88 -23.85
C TYR A 13 45.88 4.86 -22.90
N SER A 14 46.01 5.55 -21.75
CA SER A 14 44.87 5.74 -20.84
C SER A 14 43.90 6.73 -21.47
N PHE A 15 42.64 6.30 -21.60
CA PHE A 15 41.56 7.15 -22.07
C PHE A 15 40.71 7.59 -20.88
N THR A 16 40.58 8.89 -20.69
CA THR A 16 39.67 9.47 -19.67
C THR A 16 38.65 10.33 -20.38
N PHE A 17 37.39 10.13 -20.08
CA PHE A 17 36.31 11.01 -20.52
C PHE A 17 35.78 11.79 -19.31
N LYS A 18 35.13 12.92 -19.57
CA LYS A 18 34.51 13.74 -18.55
C LYS A 18 33.02 13.35 -18.43
N ASP A 19 32.49 13.46 -17.24
CA ASP A 19 31.05 13.34 -16.96
C ASP A 19 30.18 14.17 -17.92
N LYS A 20 30.63 15.41 -18.22
CA LYS A 20 29.98 16.31 -19.18
C LYS A 20 29.84 15.74 -20.60
N ASP A 21 30.69 14.82 -21.00
CA ASP A 21 30.60 14.18 -22.32
C ASP A 21 29.48 13.15 -22.31
N VAL A 22 29.30 12.42 -21.20
CA VAL A 22 28.16 11.51 -21.00
C VAL A 22 26.85 12.28 -20.93
N HIS A 23 26.82 13.41 -20.20
CA HIS A 23 25.66 14.30 -20.14
C HIS A 23 25.26 14.82 -21.52
N LYS A 24 26.19 15.18 -22.38
CA LYS A 24 25.90 15.58 -23.76
C LYS A 24 25.28 14.46 -24.57
N VAL A 25 25.81 13.24 -24.48
CA VAL A 25 25.23 12.08 -25.18
C VAL A 25 23.81 11.81 -24.73
N LEU A 26 23.55 11.86 -23.41
CA LEU A 26 22.20 11.70 -22.87
C LEU A 26 21.23 12.78 -23.39
N MET A 27 21.62 14.06 -23.30
CA MET A 27 20.79 15.17 -23.79
C MET A 27 20.55 15.11 -25.28
N ASN A 28 21.57 14.84 -26.10
CA ASN A 28 21.46 14.70 -27.55
C ASN A 28 20.56 13.52 -27.95
N SER A 29 20.38 12.56 -27.02
CA SER A 29 19.55 11.38 -27.21
C SER A 29 18.14 11.53 -26.62
N GLY A 30 17.76 12.76 -26.21
CA GLY A 30 16.42 13.06 -25.71
C GLY A 30 16.18 12.73 -24.23
N VAL A 31 17.23 12.38 -23.47
CA VAL A 31 17.13 12.19 -22.02
C VAL A 31 17.20 13.55 -21.32
N HIS A 32 16.15 13.90 -20.59
CA HIS A 32 16.02 15.21 -19.96
C HIS A 32 16.62 15.25 -18.57
N LYS A 33 17.22 16.41 -18.21
CA LYS A 33 17.59 16.70 -16.84
C LYS A 33 16.35 16.85 -15.97
N VAL A 34 16.44 16.36 -14.76
CA VAL A 34 15.38 16.47 -13.72
C VAL A 34 16.00 16.98 -12.45
N GLN A 35 15.20 17.62 -11.61
CA GLN A 35 15.60 18.01 -10.27
C GLN A 35 14.70 17.31 -9.25
N PRO A 36 15.17 16.23 -8.61
CA PRO A 36 14.41 15.57 -7.57
C PRO A 36 14.15 16.50 -6.38
N ASN A 37 12.98 16.41 -5.76
CA ASN A 37 12.62 17.21 -4.60
C ASN A 37 13.67 17.02 -3.47
N GLY A 38 14.31 18.12 -3.05
CA GLY A 38 15.31 18.12 -1.98
C GLY A 38 16.74 17.79 -2.42
N ALA A 39 17.00 17.56 -3.69
CA ALA A 39 18.36 17.35 -4.19
C ALA A 39 19.06 18.70 -4.51
N THR A 40 20.31 18.81 -4.04
CA THR A 40 21.20 19.91 -4.41
C THR A 40 22.12 19.42 -5.54
N GLY A 41 22.10 20.10 -6.70
CA GLY A 41 22.93 19.79 -7.85
C GLY A 41 22.15 19.79 -9.17
N GLU A 42 22.84 20.06 -10.29
CA GLU A 42 22.24 20.19 -11.63
C GLU A 42 22.45 18.95 -12.52
N GLU A 43 22.89 17.83 -11.95
CA GLU A 43 23.41 16.67 -12.71
C GLU A 43 22.50 15.45 -12.68
N TRP A 44 21.22 15.65 -12.44
CA TRP A 44 20.21 14.57 -12.39
C TRP A 44 19.55 14.39 -13.75
N PHE A 45 19.41 13.12 -14.18
CA PHE A 45 18.76 12.74 -15.42
C PHE A 45 17.63 11.73 -15.14
N ALA A 46 16.51 11.88 -15.84
CA ALA A 46 15.41 10.92 -15.80
C ALA A 46 15.74 9.70 -16.67
N THR A 47 16.61 8.80 -16.15
CA THR A 47 17.06 7.63 -16.90
C THR A 47 17.50 6.51 -15.95
N ASP A 48 17.65 5.31 -16.50
CA ASP A 48 18.16 4.14 -15.79
C ASP A 48 19.69 3.99 -15.96
N ILE A 49 20.28 3.13 -15.12
CA ILE A 49 21.74 2.92 -15.08
C ILE A 49 22.27 2.28 -16.39
N GLU A 50 21.47 1.47 -17.09
CA GLU A 50 21.88 0.82 -18.31
C GLU A 50 21.98 1.84 -19.47
N THR A 51 21.05 2.78 -19.53
CA THR A 51 21.13 3.92 -20.46
C THR A 51 22.37 4.78 -20.19
N VAL A 52 22.73 4.99 -18.91
CA VAL A 52 23.98 5.70 -18.55
C VAL A 52 25.20 4.90 -18.99
N LYS A 53 25.24 3.59 -18.78
CA LYS A 53 26.33 2.71 -19.26
C LYS A 53 26.45 2.74 -20.79
N ALA A 54 25.31 2.71 -21.50
CA ALA A 54 25.30 2.85 -22.96
C ALA A 54 25.83 4.22 -23.42
N ALA A 55 25.50 5.30 -22.70
CA ALA A 55 26.03 6.62 -22.97
C ALA A 55 27.56 6.69 -22.75
N ILE A 56 28.07 6.10 -21.68
CA ILE A 56 29.50 5.95 -21.43
C ILE A 56 30.17 5.18 -22.58
N LYS A 57 29.59 4.07 -23.00
CA LYS A 57 30.08 3.27 -24.12
C LYS A 57 30.08 4.07 -25.44
N SER A 58 29.04 4.87 -25.67
CA SER A 58 28.97 5.77 -26.83
C SER A 58 30.07 6.83 -26.83
N VAL A 59 30.33 7.47 -25.68
CA VAL A 59 31.46 8.42 -25.51
C VAL A 59 32.79 7.75 -25.83
N LYS A 60 33.06 6.55 -25.29
CA LYS A 60 34.27 5.77 -25.56
C LYS A 60 34.44 5.43 -27.02
N ASN A 61 33.36 5.23 -27.74
CA ASN A 61 33.34 4.94 -29.18
C ASN A 61 33.27 6.20 -30.04
N GLY A 62 33.44 7.40 -29.47
CA GLY A 62 33.41 8.68 -30.18
C GLY A 62 32.03 9.07 -30.75
N LYS A 63 30.96 8.45 -30.25
CA LYS A 63 29.59 8.76 -30.67
C LYS A 63 29.00 9.88 -29.82
N SER A 64 28.22 10.75 -30.45
CA SER A 64 27.55 11.89 -29.79
C SER A 64 26.10 11.62 -29.38
N THR A 65 25.53 10.47 -29.75
CA THR A 65 24.14 10.05 -29.45
C THR A 65 24.10 8.56 -29.18
N LEU A 66 23.06 8.14 -28.47
CA LEU A 66 22.68 6.75 -28.32
C LEU A 66 21.97 6.26 -29.59
N SER A 67 22.13 5.00 -29.93
CA SER A 67 21.35 4.35 -30.99
C SER A 67 19.97 3.96 -30.43
N SER A 68 18.99 3.74 -31.31
CA SER A 68 17.66 3.25 -30.89
C SER A 68 17.74 1.92 -30.14
N SER A 69 18.74 1.08 -30.45
CA SER A 69 19.02 -0.17 -29.73
C SER A 69 19.56 0.03 -28.32
N ASP A 70 20.18 1.18 -28.00
CA ASP A 70 20.69 1.49 -26.67
C ASP A 70 19.56 1.94 -25.70
N PHE A 71 18.41 2.35 -26.27
CA PHE A 71 17.16 2.64 -25.53
C PHE A 71 16.22 1.44 -25.46
N VAL A 72 16.49 0.39 -26.25
CA VAL A 72 15.78 -0.87 -26.05
C VAL A 72 16.25 -1.38 -24.70
N ARG A 73 15.49 -1.01 -23.67
CA ARG A 73 15.40 -1.88 -22.51
C ARG A 73 15.22 -3.29 -23.06
N GLU A 74 16.21 -4.15 -23.01
CA GLU A 74 15.91 -5.48 -22.55
C GLU A 74 15.31 -5.25 -21.18
N THR A 75 14.04 -4.94 -21.12
CA THR A 75 13.24 -5.39 -20.00
C THR A 75 13.44 -6.90 -20.04
N ARG A 76 14.42 -7.42 -19.32
CA ARG A 76 14.27 -8.68 -18.64
C ARG A 76 13.03 -8.42 -17.79
N GLN A 77 11.92 -8.72 -18.41
CA GLN A 77 10.64 -8.79 -17.75
C GLN A 77 10.86 -9.94 -16.79
N GLU A 78 11.15 -9.58 -15.55
CA GLU A 78 11.15 -10.55 -14.47
C GLU A 78 9.72 -11.09 -14.49
N THR A 79 9.58 -12.29 -15.02
CA THR A 79 8.34 -13.04 -14.91
C THR A 79 8.10 -13.16 -13.42
N ILE A 80 6.95 -12.66 -12.97
CA ILE A 80 6.61 -12.69 -11.55
C ILE A 80 6.39 -14.15 -11.19
N ASP A 81 7.26 -14.70 -10.36
CA ASP A 81 7.06 -16.01 -9.75
C ASP A 81 6.11 -15.84 -8.57
N PHE A 82 4.84 -16.19 -8.80
CA PHE A 82 3.84 -16.22 -7.74
C PHE A 82 4.12 -17.40 -6.80
N ARG A 83 4.08 -17.13 -5.50
CA ARG A 83 4.15 -18.19 -4.49
C ARG A 83 2.91 -19.09 -4.58
N GLU A 84 3.05 -20.33 -4.08
CA GLU A 84 1.99 -21.34 -4.13
C GLU A 84 0.65 -20.83 -3.57
N GLU A 85 0.66 -20.16 -2.43
CA GLU A 85 -0.56 -19.59 -1.83
C GLU A 85 -1.19 -18.48 -2.69
N GLN A 86 -0.40 -17.71 -3.41
CA GLN A 86 -0.92 -16.71 -4.35
C GLN A 86 -1.59 -17.38 -5.55
N ILE A 87 -0.96 -18.42 -6.10
CA ILE A 87 -1.54 -19.23 -7.19
C ILE A 87 -2.86 -19.86 -6.73
N ASN A 88 -2.88 -20.46 -5.53
CA ASN A 88 -4.08 -21.05 -4.96
C ASN A 88 -5.22 -20.05 -4.78
N ALA A 89 -4.93 -18.81 -4.34
CA ALA A 89 -5.91 -17.73 -4.24
C ALA A 89 -6.50 -17.35 -5.60
N ILE A 90 -5.63 -17.18 -6.60
CA ILE A 90 -6.00 -16.84 -7.97
C ILE A 90 -6.89 -17.96 -8.55
N GLU A 91 -6.46 -19.21 -8.49
CA GLU A 91 -7.19 -20.35 -9.06
C GLU A 91 -8.54 -20.58 -8.37
N LYS A 92 -8.56 -20.47 -7.01
CA LYS A 92 -9.82 -20.54 -6.27
C LYS A 92 -10.79 -19.45 -6.72
N THR A 93 -10.32 -18.22 -6.91
CA THR A 93 -11.14 -17.10 -7.38
C THR A 93 -11.69 -17.36 -8.78
N LEU A 94 -10.85 -17.78 -9.73
CA LEU A 94 -11.27 -18.10 -11.08
C LEU A 94 -12.29 -19.24 -11.12
N LYS A 95 -12.18 -20.23 -10.23
CA LYS A 95 -13.11 -21.33 -10.07
C LYS A 95 -14.43 -20.87 -9.45
N THR A 96 -14.36 -20.03 -8.42
CA THR A 96 -15.54 -19.48 -7.73
C THR A 96 -16.35 -18.63 -8.69
N PHE A 97 -15.73 -17.74 -9.47
CA PHE A 97 -16.41 -16.84 -10.41
C PHE A 97 -17.12 -17.54 -11.58
N LYS A 98 -16.92 -18.85 -11.76
CA LYS A 98 -17.73 -19.67 -12.69
C LYS A 98 -19.09 -20.06 -12.11
N LYS A 99 -19.28 -19.98 -10.80
CA LYS A 99 -20.46 -20.47 -10.08
C LYS A 99 -21.12 -19.39 -9.23
N ASP A 100 -20.33 -18.42 -8.77
CA ASP A 100 -20.75 -17.35 -7.86
C ASP A 100 -20.17 -16.02 -8.31
N ASP A 101 -20.68 -14.93 -7.77
CA ASP A 101 -20.29 -13.57 -8.14
C ASP A 101 -19.41 -12.89 -7.10
N GLU A 102 -19.19 -13.51 -5.95
CA GLU A 102 -18.48 -12.90 -4.84
C GLU A 102 -17.37 -13.80 -4.27
N MET A 103 -16.23 -13.19 -3.98
CA MET A 103 -15.07 -13.84 -3.39
C MET A 103 -14.41 -12.92 -2.37
N LEU A 104 -14.04 -13.45 -1.23
CA LEU A 104 -13.27 -12.76 -0.18
C LEU A 104 -11.87 -13.36 -0.05
N TRP A 105 -10.85 -12.53 -0.10
CA TRP A 105 -9.51 -12.91 0.34
C TRP A 105 -9.24 -12.40 1.75
N TYR A 106 -9.26 -13.31 2.71
CA TYR A 106 -8.66 -13.11 4.02
C TYR A 106 -7.16 -13.38 3.90
N ALA A 107 -6.40 -12.37 3.51
CA ALA A 107 -4.98 -12.51 3.29
C ALA A 107 -4.21 -11.41 4.02
N LYS A 108 -3.34 -11.80 4.94
CA LYS A 108 -2.55 -10.89 5.77
C LYS A 108 -1.73 -9.89 4.93
N MET A 109 -1.20 -8.85 5.58
CA MET A 109 -0.26 -7.92 4.95
C MET A 109 0.96 -8.67 4.39
N ARG A 110 1.52 -8.18 3.28
CA ARG A 110 2.64 -8.77 2.53
C ARG A 110 2.34 -10.12 1.85
N PHE A 111 1.08 -10.52 1.77
CA PHE A 111 0.66 -11.63 0.92
C PHE A 111 0.92 -11.34 -0.57
N GLY A 112 0.85 -10.08 -1.01
CA GLY A 112 0.89 -9.69 -2.41
C GLY A 112 -0.50 -9.64 -3.04
N LYS A 113 -1.52 -9.22 -2.27
CA LYS A 113 -2.91 -9.11 -2.71
C LYS A 113 -3.07 -8.35 -4.02
N THR A 114 -2.38 -7.21 -4.17
CA THR A 114 -2.43 -6.34 -5.33
C THR A 114 -2.00 -7.08 -6.60
N LEU A 115 -0.79 -7.63 -6.60
CA LEU A 115 -0.27 -8.41 -7.74
C LEU A 115 -1.14 -9.61 -8.10
N SER A 116 -1.58 -10.36 -7.08
CA SER A 116 -2.43 -11.54 -7.29
C SER A 116 -3.81 -11.17 -7.83
N ALA A 117 -4.39 -10.05 -7.38
CA ALA A 117 -5.68 -9.57 -7.89
C ALA A 117 -5.57 -9.07 -9.35
N LEU A 118 -4.47 -8.39 -9.70
CA LEU A 118 -4.19 -8.01 -11.08
C LEU A 118 -4.00 -9.24 -11.99
N GLU A 119 -3.38 -10.31 -11.47
CA GLU A 119 -3.27 -11.57 -12.19
C GLU A 119 -4.63 -12.25 -12.40
N VAL A 120 -5.58 -12.13 -11.45
CA VAL A 120 -6.97 -12.57 -11.67
C VAL A 120 -7.57 -11.82 -12.86
N ILE A 121 -7.39 -10.49 -12.96
CA ILE A 121 -7.90 -9.69 -14.10
C ILE A 121 -7.29 -10.22 -15.40
N ARG A 122 -5.98 -10.40 -15.45
CA ARG A 122 -5.26 -10.85 -16.63
C ARG A 122 -5.75 -12.22 -17.13
N ARG A 123 -5.89 -13.18 -16.21
CA ARG A 123 -6.36 -14.55 -16.56
C ARG A 123 -7.83 -14.62 -16.92
N SER A 124 -8.65 -13.74 -16.32
CA SER A 124 -10.10 -13.68 -16.61
C SER A 124 -10.41 -12.83 -17.85
N GLN A 125 -9.48 -12.02 -18.32
CA GLN A 125 -9.66 -11.11 -19.45
C GLN A 125 -10.85 -10.15 -19.29
N TYR A 126 -11.14 -9.72 -18.06
CA TYR A 126 -12.18 -8.74 -17.78
C TYR A 126 -11.84 -7.40 -18.43
N ARG A 127 -12.77 -6.86 -19.22
CA ARG A 127 -12.54 -5.63 -19.99
C ARG A 127 -12.64 -4.37 -19.11
N ARG A 128 -13.60 -4.33 -18.22
CA ARG A 128 -13.92 -3.18 -17.37
C ARG A 128 -13.77 -3.56 -15.92
N VAL A 129 -12.71 -3.11 -15.30
CA VAL A 129 -12.42 -3.41 -13.90
C VAL A 129 -12.35 -2.12 -13.10
N ILE A 130 -13.01 -2.08 -11.96
CA ILE A 130 -12.87 -0.99 -10.99
C ILE A 130 -12.23 -1.49 -9.70
N ILE A 131 -11.23 -0.76 -9.24
CA ILE A 131 -10.62 -0.95 -7.92
C ILE A 131 -11.14 0.17 -7.02
N ALA A 132 -11.89 -0.20 -5.98
CA ALA A 132 -12.41 0.72 -4.98
C ALA A 132 -11.64 0.53 -3.66
N THR A 133 -10.95 1.56 -3.19
CA THR A 133 -10.17 1.50 -1.95
C THR A 133 -10.60 2.56 -0.95
N HIS A 134 -10.47 2.24 0.34
CA HIS A 134 -10.62 3.22 1.42
C HIS A 134 -9.36 4.06 1.63
N ARG A 135 -8.22 3.66 1.05
CA ARG A 135 -6.91 4.31 1.21
C ARG A 135 -6.40 4.83 -0.14
N PRO A 136 -6.77 6.04 -0.56
CA PRO A 136 -6.33 6.58 -1.85
C PRO A 136 -4.81 6.67 -2.01
N VAL A 137 -4.05 6.70 -0.92
CA VAL A 137 -2.58 6.73 -0.92
C VAL A 137 -1.94 5.47 -1.55
N VAL A 138 -2.67 4.35 -1.63
CA VAL A 138 -2.14 3.09 -2.21
C VAL A 138 -2.20 3.03 -3.73
N ASP A 139 -2.72 4.06 -4.40
CA ASP A 139 -2.85 4.13 -5.87
C ASP A 139 -1.51 3.92 -6.59
N ASP A 140 -0.44 4.53 -6.10
CA ASP A 140 0.88 4.37 -6.72
C ASP A 140 1.33 2.90 -6.70
N GLY A 141 1.06 2.16 -5.59
CA GLY A 141 1.35 0.73 -5.49
C GLY A 141 0.55 -0.11 -6.50
N TRP A 142 -0.74 0.19 -6.70
CA TRP A 142 -1.57 -0.47 -7.70
C TRP A 142 -1.07 -0.18 -9.12
N SER A 143 -0.71 1.07 -9.42
CA SER A 143 -0.18 1.48 -10.72
C SER A 143 1.18 0.84 -11.03
N GLU A 144 2.06 0.71 -10.04
CA GLU A 144 3.36 0.05 -10.20
C GLU A 144 3.19 -1.45 -10.45
N ASP A 145 2.37 -2.12 -9.66
CA ASP A 145 2.10 -3.54 -9.82
C ASP A 145 1.33 -3.84 -11.12
N PHE A 146 0.46 -2.91 -11.57
CA PHE A 146 -0.20 -3.00 -12.87
C PHE A 146 0.83 -3.10 -14.02
N LYS A 147 1.87 -2.26 -14.02
CA LYS A 147 2.93 -2.29 -15.03
C LYS A 147 3.73 -3.61 -15.03
N LYS A 148 3.83 -4.27 -13.88
CA LYS A 148 4.50 -5.57 -13.76
C LYS A 148 3.67 -6.72 -14.33
N ILE A 149 2.35 -6.60 -14.35
CA ILE A 149 1.43 -7.62 -14.86
C ILE A 149 1.06 -7.35 -16.33
N PHE A 150 0.71 -6.10 -16.65
CA PHE A 150 0.22 -5.71 -17.96
C PHE A 150 1.29 -5.01 -18.82
N PHE A 151 2.31 -5.77 -19.19
CA PHE A 151 3.31 -5.33 -20.14
C PHE A 151 3.09 -5.94 -21.53
N PRO A 152 3.63 -5.36 -22.61
CA PRO A 152 3.45 -5.88 -23.95
C PRO A 152 3.83 -7.35 -24.08
N GLY A 153 2.90 -8.18 -24.53
CA GLY A 153 3.09 -9.63 -24.72
C GLY A 153 2.72 -10.51 -23.52
N ASN A 154 2.41 -9.97 -22.35
CA ASN A 154 1.98 -10.76 -21.18
C ASN A 154 0.45 -10.92 -21.08
N SER A 155 -0.32 -10.18 -21.83
CA SER A 155 -1.78 -10.25 -21.89
C SER A 155 -2.25 -10.34 -23.34
N GLU A 156 -3.38 -11.02 -23.59
CA GLU A 156 -4.00 -11.07 -24.92
C GLU A 156 -4.49 -9.69 -25.39
N HIS A 157 -4.84 -8.84 -24.45
CA HIS A 157 -5.34 -7.48 -24.67
C HIS A 157 -4.43 -6.45 -24.04
N GLU A 158 -4.34 -5.29 -24.66
CA GLU A 158 -3.69 -4.12 -24.08
C GLU A 158 -4.60 -3.49 -23.04
N TYR A 159 -4.13 -3.41 -21.81
CA TYR A 159 -4.85 -2.81 -20.68
C TYR A 159 -4.34 -1.41 -20.37
N HIS A 160 -5.27 -0.51 -20.05
CA HIS A 160 -4.99 0.84 -19.60
C HIS A 160 -5.29 0.98 -18.10
N TYR A 161 -4.40 1.64 -17.37
CA TYR A 161 -4.64 2.00 -15.97
C TYR A 161 -5.12 3.44 -15.90
N GLU A 162 -6.29 3.64 -15.35
CA GLU A 162 -6.95 4.93 -15.32
C GLU A 162 -7.34 5.34 -13.91
N ARG A 163 -7.25 6.63 -13.64
CA ARG A 163 -7.69 7.23 -12.38
C ARG A 163 -8.18 8.64 -12.59
N LYS A 164 -8.94 9.14 -11.63
CA LYS A 164 -9.34 10.53 -11.57
C LYS A 164 -8.18 11.40 -11.10
N THR A 165 -7.92 12.50 -11.76
CA THR A 165 -6.73 13.38 -11.54
C THR A 165 -6.91 14.22 -10.32
N LYS A 166 -7.29 14.12 -9.28
CA LYS A 166 -7.48 14.84 -8.02
C LYS A 166 -8.76 14.38 -7.33
N ASP A 167 -8.64 13.31 -6.62
CA ASP A 167 -9.74 12.83 -5.81
C ASP A 167 -9.85 13.61 -4.51
N SER A 168 -11.03 14.09 -4.23
CA SER A 168 -11.39 14.53 -2.90
C SER A 168 -12.85 14.18 -2.60
N ALA A 169 -13.06 13.48 -1.50
CA ALA A 169 -14.39 13.25 -0.97
C ALA A 169 -15.11 14.57 -0.57
N TYR A 170 -14.35 15.61 -0.37
CA TYR A 170 -14.81 16.87 0.22
C TYR A 170 -14.83 18.04 -0.76
N THR A 171 -14.16 17.92 -1.89
CA THR A 171 -14.12 18.93 -2.94
C THR A 171 -14.69 18.36 -4.23
N PHE A 172 -15.49 19.15 -4.91
CA PHE A 172 -16.05 18.85 -6.21
C PHE A 172 -15.57 19.90 -7.20
N ASP A 173 -14.91 19.43 -8.26
CA ASP A 173 -14.57 20.25 -9.41
C ASP A 173 -15.32 19.69 -10.62
N GLU A 174 -16.33 20.46 -11.08
CA GLU A 174 -17.20 20.08 -12.16
C GLU A 174 -16.45 19.81 -13.48
N LYS A 175 -15.41 20.59 -13.75
CA LYS A 175 -14.60 20.43 -14.96
C LYS A 175 -13.82 19.10 -14.93
N THR A 176 -13.11 18.86 -13.85
CA THR A 176 -12.34 17.60 -13.65
C THR A 176 -13.26 16.38 -13.70
N ASP A 177 -14.46 16.47 -13.12
CA ASP A 177 -15.42 15.37 -13.12
C ASP A 177 -15.97 15.12 -14.53
N ALA A 178 -16.33 16.15 -15.25
CA ALA A 178 -16.80 16.04 -16.63
C ALA A 178 -15.72 15.49 -17.58
N GLU A 179 -14.47 15.90 -17.43
CA GLU A 179 -13.34 15.38 -18.20
C GLU A 179 -13.13 13.88 -17.93
N ASN A 180 -13.22 13.47 -16.66
CA ASN A 180 -13.12 12.06 -16.26
C ASN A 180 -14.28 11.23 -16.83
N ASP A 181 -15.51 11.73 -16.74
CA ASP A 181 -16.70 11.07 -17.29
C ASP A 181 -16.59 10.87 -18.80
N LEU A 182 -16.11 11.90 -19.52
CA LEU A 182 -15.88 11.81 -20.98
C LEU A 182 -14.81 10.76 -21.32
N LYS A 183 -13.71 10.73 -20.56
CA LYS A 183 -12.63 9.76 -20.74
C LYS A 183 -13.13 8.33 -20.56
N ILE A 184 -13.83 8.05 -19.48
CA ILE A 184 -14.38 6.72 -19.20
C ILE A 184 -15.36 6.27 -20.28
N ARG A 185 -16.29 7.14 -20.68
CA ARG A 185 -17.24 6.84 -21.77
C ARG A 185 -16.53 6.55 -23.09
N LYS A 186 -15.43 7.27 -23.38
CA LYS A 186 -14.63 7.04 -24.58
C LYS A 186 -13.97 5.67 -24.55
N LEU A 187 -13.30 5.31 -23.45
CA LEU A 187 -12.67 4.00 -23.28
C LEU A 187 -13.67 2.86 -23.47
N ASP A 188 -14.86 2.98 -22.89
CA ASP A 188 -15.90 1.97 -23.03
C ASP A 188 -16.41 1.87 -24.47
N LYS A 189 -16.67 3.01 -25.11
CA LYS A 189 -17.14 3.07 -26.53
C LYS A 189 -16.12 2.49 -27.50
N ASP A 190 -14.83 2.76 -27.26
CA ASP A 190 -13.73 2.29 -28.11
C ASP A 190 -13.42 0.79 -27.89
N GLY A 191 -14.11 0.12 -26.96
CA GLY A 191 -13.89 -1.28 -26.63
C GLY A 191 -12.57 -1.55 -25.86
N THR A 192 -11.97 -0.51 -25.28
CA THR A 192 -10.69 -0.59 -24.57
C THR A 192 -10.80 -1.45 -23.32
N TYR A 193 -9.76 -2.23 -23.03
CA TYR A 193 -9.58 -2.93 -21.75
C TYR A 193 -8.95 -1.98 -20.74
N PHE A 194 -9.56 -1.79 -19.60
CA PHE A 194 -9.03 -0.86 -18.62
C PHE A 194 -9.34 -1.23 -17.15
N VAL A 195 -8.43 -0.81 -16.29
CA VAL A 195 -8.57 -0.88 -14.83
C VAL A 195 -8.70 0.56 -14.33
N TYR A 196 -9.82 0.87 -13.70
CA TYR A 196 -10.11 2.18 -13.15
C TYR A 196 -9.96 2.17 -11.63
N PHE A 197 -9.07 3.02 -11.12
CA PHE A 197 -8.85 3.16 -9.69
C PHE A 197 -9.69 4.32 -9.14
N ALA A 198 -10.44 4.07 -8.06
CA ALA A 198 -11.27 5.05 -7.39
C ALA A 198 -11.16 4.95 -5.87
N SER A 199 -11.20 6.09 -5.19
CA SER A 199 -11.38 6.08 -3.74
C SER A 199 -12.86 5.95 -3.37
N VAL A 200 -13.17 5.11 -2.39
CA VAL A 200 -14.54 4.98 -1.86
C VAL A 200 -15.05 6.30 -1.34
N GLN A 201 -14.16 7.15 -0.77
CA GLN A 201 -14.53 8.48 -0.30
C GLN A 201 -15.02 9.38 -1.44
N ASP A 202 -14.36 9.35 -2.60
CA ASP A 202 -14.80 10.12 -3.77
C ASP A 202 -16.14 9.61 -4.28
N LEU A 203 -16.30 8.30 -4.42
CA LEU A 203 -17.54 7.66 -4.87
C LEU A 203 -18.72 7.96 -3.93
N ARG A 204 -18.53 7.92 -2.62
CA ARG A 204 -19.53 8.26 -1.60
C ARG A 204 -20.02 9.71 -1.67
N GLY A 205 -19.22 10.61 -2.23
CA GLY A 205 -19.64 12.00 -2.48
C GLY A 205 -20.71 12.15 -3.54
N SER A 206 -20.98 11.13 -4.36
CA SER A 206 -21.97 11.17 -5.44
C SER A 206 -23.42 11.12 -4.93
N LYS A 207 -24.30 11.93 -5.54
CA LYS A 207 -25.75 11.89 -5.29
C LYS A 207 -26.38 10.53 -5.57
N ILE A 208 -25.79 9.73 -6.48
CA ILE A 208 -26.28 8.40 -6.82
C ILE A 208 -26.33 7.48 -5.59
N VAL A 209 -25.41 7.66 -4.67
CA VAL A 209 -25.30 6.87 -3.44
C VAL A 209 -25.65 7.65 -2.17
N GLY A 210 -26.34 8.80 -2.32
CA GLY A 210 -26.77 9.63 -1.19
C GLY A 210 -25.78 10.72 -0.77
N GLY A 211 -24.73 10.95 -1.56
CA GLY A 211 -23.78 12.04 -1.34
C GLY A 211 -24.29 13.43 -1.78
N LYS A 212 -23.44 14.43 -1.74
CA LYS A 212 -23.80 15.83 -1.95
C LYS A 212 -23.64 16.31 -3.40
N PHE A 213 -22.79 15.67 -4.18
CA PHE A 213 -22.33 16.18 -5.47
C PHE A 213 -22.87 15.34 -6.65
N ASN A 214 -23.14 16.01 -7.77
CA ASN A 214 -23.48 15.34 -9.02
C ASN A 214 -22.18 14.96 -9.74
N LYS A 215 -21.57 13.87 -9.34
CA LYS A 215 -20.27 13.41 -9.84
C LYS A 215 -20.21 11.90 -10.02
N ASN A 216 -19.17 11.43 -10.76
CA ASN A 216 -18.92 10.04 -11.05
C ASN A 216 -20.08 9.34 -11.80
N ASN A 217 -20.85 10.08 -12.59
CA ASN A 217 -22.02 9.54 -13.27
C ASN A 217 -21.64 8.45 -14.28
N ALA A 218 -20.54 8.61 -15.02
CA ALA A 218 -20.05 7.58 -15.95
C ALA A 218 -19.58 6.34 -15.21
N VAL A 219 -18.91 6.49 -14.07
CA VAL A 219 -18.43 5.38 -13.24
C VAL A 219 -19.59 4.49 -12.78
N PHE A 220 -20.68 5.09 -12.29
CA PHE A 220 -21.85 4.35 -11.83
C PHE A 220 -22.73 3.81 -12.98
N ALA A 221 -22.65 4.44 -14.17
CA ALA A 221 -23.42 4.01 -15.31
C ALA A 221 -22.81 2.81 -16.04
N LEU A 222 -21.51 2.56 -15.89
CA LEU A 222 -20.83 1.46 -16.56
C LEU A 222 -21.27 0.08 -16.03
N ASP A 223 -21.22 -0.89 -16.93
CA ASP A 223 -21.37 -2.31 -16.59
C ASP A 223 -20.00 -2.90 -16.30
N TRP A 224 -19.58 -2.84 -15.05
CA TRP A 224 -18.29 -3.39 -14.61
C TRP A 224 -18.30 -4.91 -14.66
N ASP A 225 -17.25 -5.50 -15.23
CA ASP A 225 -17.08 -6.96 -15.24
C ASP A 225 -16.57 -7.45 -13.89
N LEU A 226 -15.67 -6.65 -13.25
CA LEU A 226 -15.11 -6.94 -11.93
C LEU A 226 -15.01 -5.68 -11.08
N ILE A 227 -15.44 -5.79 -9.84
CA ILE A 227 -15.20 -4.81 -8.76
C ILE A 227 -14.20 -5.44 -7.79
N ILE A 228 -13.06 -4.79 -7.57
CA ILE A 228 -12.12 -5.14 -6.51
C ILE A 228 -12.30 -4.13 -5.37
N ILE A 229 -12.52 -4.63 -4.16
CA ILE A 229 -12.66 -3.79 -2.97
C ILE A 229 -11.42 -4.02 -2.11
N ASP A 230 -10.52 -3.03 -2.10
CA ASP A 230 -9.33 -3.09 -1.27
C ASP A 230 -9.60 -2.56 0.13
N GLU A 231 -9.02 -3.22 1.14
CA GLU A 231 -9.29 -3.01 2.58
C GLU A 231 -10.81 -3.05 2.89
N ALA A 232 -11.47 -4.09 2.38
CA ALA A 232 -12.92 -4.25 2.44
C ALA A 232 -13.50 -4.14 3.86
N HIS A 233 -12.74 -4.49 4.92
CA HIS A 233 -13.15 -4.37 6.31
C HIS A 233 -13.39 -2.91 6.76
N GLU A 234 -12.74 -1.91 6.13
CA GLU A 234 -12.95 -0.50 6.46
C GLU A 234 -14.26 0.04 5.87
N GLY A 235 -14.75 -0.54 4.77
CA GLY A 235 -15.89 -0.06 4.00
C GLY A 235 -17.25 -0.51 4.47
N THR A 236 -17.30 -1.72 4.96
CA THR A 236 -18.58 -2.37 5.33
C THR A 236 -19.11 -1.96 6.70
N GLN A 237 -18.40 -1.11 7.44
CA GLN A 237 -18.87 -0.54 8.71
C GLN A 237 -19.78 0.68 8.51
N THR A 238 -19.95 1.15 7.27
CA THR A 238 -20.78 2.33 6.98
C THR A 238 -21.80 1.98 5.89
N GLU A 239 -23.06 2.26 6.13
CA GLU A 239 -24.18 2.12 5.18
C GLU A 239 -23.85 2.74 3.79
N LEU A 240 -23.11 3.84 3.77
CA LEU A 240 -22.67 4.51 2.55
C LEU A 240 -21.64 3.70 1.75
N GLY A 241 -20.78 2.89 2.39
CA GLY A 241 -19.82 2.01 1.69
C GLY A 241 -20.56 0.88 0.97
N ASP A 242 -21.50 0.24 1.63
CA ASP A 242 -22.34 -0.79 1.02
C ASP A 242 -23.16 -0.25 -0.16
N ASN A 243 -23.64 1.01 -0.07
CA ASN A 243 -24.38 1.67 -1.15
C ASN A 243 -23.52 1.90 -2.40
N VAL A 244 -22.23 2.19 -2.25
CA VAL A 244 -21.31 2.33 -3.39
C VAL A 244 -21.18 1.02 -4.15
N VAL A 245 -20.91 -0.08 -3.45
CA VAL A 245 -20.77 -1.40 -4.09
C VAL A 245 -22.09 -1.83 -4.75
N LYS A 246 -23.22 -1.64 -4.08
CA LYS A 246 -24.56 -1.95 -4.64
C LYS A 246 -24.86 -1.13 -5.90
N ALA A 247 -24.45 0.15 -5.94
CA ALA A 247 -24.69 1.00 -7.10
C ALA A 247 -23.77 0.65 -8.30
N LEU A 248 -22.58 0.13 -8.05
CA LEU A 248 -21.63 -0.32 -9.08
C LEU A 248 -21.97 -1.71 -9.61
N LYS A 249 -22.49 -2.60 -8.75
CA LYS A 249 -22.76 -4.01 -9.08
C LYS A 249 -23.97 -4.14 -9.99
N LYS A 250 -23.84 -4.90 -11.05
CA LYS A 250 -24.91 -5.37 -11.95
C LYS A 250 -25.01 -6.90 -11.87
N ASP A 251 -25.98 -7.50 -12.52
CA ASP A 251 -26.27 -8.94 -12.42
C ASP A 251 -25.09 -9.85 -12.79
N HIS A 252 -24.21 -9.41 -13.70
CA HIS A 252 -23.05 -10.19 -14.15
C HIS A 252 -21.74 -9.79 -13.45
N THR A 253 -21.76 -8.71 -12.68
CA THR A 253 -20.55 -8.14 -12.07
C THR A 253 -19.98 -9.05 -11.01
N LYS A 254 -18.71 -9.42 -11.13
CA LYS A 254 -17.95 -10.14 -10.11
C LYS A 254 -17.41 -9.16 -9.05
N VAL A 255 -17.33 -9.61 -7.81
CA VAL A 255 -16.82 -8.84 -6.69
C VAL A 255 -15.71 -9.60 -5.98
N LEU A 256 -14.51 -9.04 -5.94
CA LEU A 256 -13.38 -9.55 -5.19
C LEU A 256 -13.07 -8.62 -4.02
N ALA A 257 -13.37 -9.06 -2.82
CA ALA A 257 -13.05 -8.32 -1.59
C ALA A 257 -11.67 -8.74 -1.04
N LEU A 258 -10.80 -7.77 -0.77
CA LEU A 258 -9.47 -7.99 -0.23
C LEU A 258 -9.40 -7.42 1.18
N SER A 259 -8.96 -8.21 2.15
CA SER A 259 -8.80 -7.75 3.52
C SER A 259 -7.71 -8.53 4.28
N GLY A 260 -6.97 -7.82 5.12
CA GLY A 260 -6.06 -8.43 6.09
C GLY A 260 -6.75 -8.86 7.39
N THR A 261 -7.88 -8.25 7.72
CA THR A 261 -8.62 -8.43 8.98
C THR A 261 -10.14 -8.44 8.75
N PRO A 262 -10.68 -9.43 8.01
CA PRO A 262 -12.08 -9.43 7.56
C PRO A 262 -13.07 -9.98 8.60
N PHE A 263 -12.78 -9.90 9.90
CA PHE A 263 -13.57 -10.52 10.95
C PHE A 263 -15.07 -10.11 10.93
N ASN A 264 -15.36 -8.89 10.50
CA ASN A 264 -16.70 -8.36 10.34
C ASN A 264 -17.36 -8.71 8.99
N LEU A 265 -16.63 -9.40 8.11
CA LEU A 265 -17.11 -9.77 6.77
C LEU A 265 -17.33 -11.26 6.60
N LEU A 266 -16.69 -12.10 7.41
CA LEU A 266 -16.71 -13.56 7.22
C LEU A 266 -18.12 -14.12 7.16
N ASP A 267 -19.04 -13.62 7.99
CA ASP A 267 -20.44 -14.07 8.02
C ASP A 267 -21.24 -13.68 6.76
N LYS A 268 -20.71 -12.76 5.92
CA LYS A 268 -21.36 -12.32 4.68
C LYS A 268 -21.03 -13.19 3.48
N PHE A 269 -19.97 -14.00 3.58
CA PHE A 269 -19.50 -14.87 2.49
C PHE A 269 -19.66 -16.34 2.86
N GLY A 270 -20.08 -17.15 1.91
CA GLY A 270 -20.05 -18.60 2.08
C GLY A 270 -18.61 -19.13 2.25
N GLU A 271 -18.41 -20.21 2.98
CA GLU A 271 -17.08 -20.77 3.24
C GLU A 271 -16.31 -21.07 1.93
N ASP A 272 -16.99 -21.52 0.90
CA ASP A 272 -16.40 -21.79 -0.41
C ASP A 272 -15.90 -20.53 -1.11
N ASN A 273 -16.45 -19.37 -0.78
CA ASN A 273 -16.15 -18.07 -1.35
C ASN A 273 -15.12 -17.27 -0.55
N VAL A 274 -14.48 -17.90 0.44
CA VAL A 274 -13.40 -17.29 1.24
C VAL A 274 -12.09 -18.00 0.98
N TYR A 275 -11.06 -17.27 0.59
CA TYR A 275 -9.68 -17.74 0.61
C TYR A 275 -8.96 -17.20 1.83
N THR A 276 -8.35 -18.05 2.62
CA THR A 276 -7.66 -17.67 3.85
C THR A 276 -6.16 -17.89 3.73
N TRP A 277 -5.38 -16.85 4.05
CA TRP A 277 -3.95 -16.92 4.30
C TRP A 277 -3.58 -16.02 5.47
N ASP A 278 -3.60 -16.60 6.65
CA ASP A 278 -3.32 -15.91 7.90
C ASP A 278 -1.84 -16.00 8.33
N TYR A 279 -1.54 -15.40 9.46
CA TYR A 279 -0.19 -15.39 10.03
C TYR A 279 0.29 -16.80 10.40
N VAL A 280 -0.60 -17.64 10.92
CA VAL A 280 -0.24 -19.00 11.37
C VAL A 280 0.14 -19.88 10.16
N MET A 281 -0.65 -19.78 9.09
CA MET A 281 -0.38 -20.48 7.83
C MET A 281 0.97 -20.06 7.24
N GLU A 282 1.25 -18.76 7.23
CA GLU A 282 2.53 -18.23 6.74
C GLU A 282 3.73 -18.74 7.55
N GLN A 283 3.65 -18.70 8.89
CA GLN A 283 4.75 -19.16 9.74
C GLN A 283 4.96 -20.68 9.65
N LYS A 284 3.89 -21.47 9.48
CA LYS A 284 3.97 -22.90 9.17
C LYS A 284 4.69 -23.14 7.85
N LYS A 285 4.29 -22.44 6.80
CA LYS A 285 4.90 -22.57 5.47
C LYS A 285 6.37 -22.18 5.46
N LYS A 286 6.72 -21.10 6.18
CA LYS A 286 8.11 -20.66 6.37
C LYS A 286 8.97 -21.76 7.00
N THR A 287 8.48 -22.39 8.07
CA THR A 287 9.19 -23.47 8.75
C THR A 287 9.27 -24.74 7.89
N GLU A 288 8.18 -25.08 7.21
CA GLU A 288 8.12 -26.24 6.32
C GLU A 288 9.11 -26.12 5.15
N TRP A 289 9.24 -24.91 4.58
CA TRP A 289 10.20 -24.64 3.52
C TRP A 289 11.63 -24.93 3.93
N ASP A 290 12.04 -24.43 5.11
CA ASP A 290 13.39 -24.66 5.64
C ASP A 290 13.69 -26.15 5.87
N LEU A 291 12.66 -26.96 6.16
CA LEU A 291 12.81 -28.40 6.36
C LEU A 291 12.86 -29.20 5.05
N THR A 292 12.10 -28.74 4.04
CA THR A 292 11.90 -29.51 2.79
C THR A 292 12.81 -29.07 1.64
N HIS A 293 13.34 -27.84 1.68
CA HIS A 293 14.15 -27.21 0.64
C HIS A 293 15.50 -26.77 1.21
N GLN A 294 16.22 -27.69 1.82
CA GLN A 294 17.53 -27.39 2.43
C GLN A 294 18.52 -26.90 1.37
N GLY A 295 19.03 -25.68 1.58
CA GLY A 295 19.98 -25.04 0.70
C GLY A 295 19.38 -24.08 -0.34
N ASP A 296 18.06 -24.08 -0.52
CA ASP A 296 17.36 -23.15 -1.39
C ASP A 296 16.96 -21.87 -0.65
N HIS A 297 16.87 -20.77 -1.38
CA HIS A 297 16.38 -19.50 -0.81
C HIS A 297 14.92 -19.64 -0.38
N ASN A 298 14.66 -19.38 0.92
CA ASN A 298 13.31 -19.41 1.44
C ASN A 298 12.55 -18.11 1.04
N PRO A 299 11.50 -18.19 0.20
CA PRO A 299 10.74 -17.01 -0.25
C PRO A 299 9.95 -16.34 0.88
N TYR A 300 9.88 -16.97 2.05
CA TYR A 300 9.23 -16.44 3.25
C TYR A 300 10.24 -15.86 4.25
N ALA A 301 11.55 -15.90 3.98
CA ALA A 301 12.60 -15.53 4.94
C ALA A 301 12.42 -14.08 5.44
N ASP A 302 12.13 -13.15 4.51
CA ASP A 302 11.97 -11.72 4.80
C ASP A 302 10.61 -11.34 5.41
N LEU A 303 9.69 -12.30 5.55
CA LEU A 303 8.40 -12.03 6.17
C LEU A 303 8.55 -11.96 7.70
N PRO A 304 8.06 -10.88 8.33
CA PRO A 304 8.34 -10.63 9.74
C PRO A 304 7.65 -11.62 10.66
N LYS A 305 8.36 -12.03 11.69
CA LYS A 305 7.79 -12.77 12.81
C LYS A 305 7.19 -11.78 13.82
N MET A 306 6.00 -12.08 14.29
CA MET A 306 5.35 -11.31 15.34
C MET A 306 5.78 -11.84 16.71
N HIS A 307 6.25 -10.93 17.57
CA HIS A 307 6.51 -11.22 18.98
C HIS A 307 5.49 -10.44 19.81
N ILE A 308 4.78 -11.14 20.68
CA ILE A 308 3.82 -10.54 21.61
C ILE A 308 4.43 -10.58 23.00
N PHE A 309 4.60 -9.40 23.57
CA PHE A 309 5.05 -9.25 24.95
C PHE A 309 3.87 -8.78 25.79
N THR A 310 3.65 -9.44 26.92
CA THR A 310 2.68 -9.02 27.92
C THR A 310 3.42 -8.48 29.12
N TYR A 311 2.87 -7.46 29.75
CA TYR A 311 3.46 -6.83 30.92
C TYR A 311 2.45 -6.77 32.07
N ASP A 312 2.88 -7.18 33.26
CA ASP A 312 2.08 -7.00 34.47
C ASP A 312 2.19 -5.55 34.94
N LEU A 313 1.09 -4.85 34.95
CA LEU A 313 1.01 -3.43 35.34
C LEU A 313 1.33 -3.18 36.81
N GLY A 314 1.45 -4.24 37.65
CA GLY A 314 1.73 -4.15 39.07
C GLY A 314 0.60 -3.50 39.86
N GLU A 315 0.74 -3.54 41.22
CA GLU A 315 -0.27 -3.04 42.15
C GLU A 315 -0.60 -1.56 41.99
N LYS A 316 0.39 -0.73 41.64
CA LYS A 316 0.23 0.73 41.54
C LYS A 316 -0.74 1.15 40.42
N LEU A 317 -0.84 0.35 39.37
CA LEU A 317 -1.69 0.65 38.23
C LEU A 317 -3.04 -0.07 38.26
N LYS A 318 -3.27 -0.96 39.24
CA LYS A 318 -4.57 -1.65 39.42
C LYS A 318 -5.74 -0.69 39.62
N LYS A 319 -5.52 0.51 40.14
CA LYS A 319 -6.56 1.54 40.26
C LYS A 319 -7.17 2.03 38.98
N TYR A 320 -6.52 1.76 37.81
CA TYR A 320 -7.01 2.07 36.49
C TYR A 320 -7.73 0.90 35.82
N VAL A 321 -7.87 -0.24 36.50
CA VAL A 321 -8.63 -1.37 36.02
C VAL A 321 -10.10 -1.15 36.37
N SER A 322 -10.97 -1.15 35.39
CA SER A 322 -12.41 -1.07 35.57
C SER A 322 -13.04 -2.45 35.40
N ASP A 323 -14.08 -2.72 36.17
CA ASP A 323 -14.93 -3.90 35.99
C ASP A 323 -16.08 -3.52 35.05
N GLU A 324 -15.90 -3.72 33.74
CA GLU A 324 -16.96 -3.60 32.74
C GLU A 324 -17.28 -4.98 32.16
N TYR A 325 -18.55 -5.36 32.21
CA TYR A 325 -19.06 -6.61 31.59
C TYR A 325 -18.33 -7.90 32.06
N ASP A 326 -18.12 -8.05 33.37
CA ASP A 326 -17.42 -9.20 33.98
C ASP A 326 -15.95 -9.38 33.53
N THR A 327 -15.38 -8.43 32.81
CA THR A 327 -13.97 -8.43 32.42
C THR A 327 -13.22 -7.28 33.07
N LYS A 328 -12.07 -7.59 33.69
CA LYS A 328 -11.17 -6.55 34.20
C LYS A 328 -10.36 -6.00 33.05
N ALA A 329 -10.60 -4.74 32.68
CA ALA A 329 -9.89 -4.07 31.61
C ALA A 329 -9.16 -2.83 32.11
N PHE A 330 -7.95 -2.59 31.63
CA PHE A 330 -7.20 -1.38 31.92
C PHE A 330 -7.80 -0.18 31.18
N ASN A 331 -8.15 0.88 31.93
CA ASN A 331 -8.77 2.06 31.36
C ASN A 331 -7.70 3.02 30.79
N PHE A 332 -7.27 2.77 29.56
CA PHE A 332 -6.30 3.61 28.86
C PHE A 332 -6.72 5.08 28.75
N ARG A 333 -8.01 5.34 28.53
CA ARG A 333 -8.51 6.71 28.39
C ARG A 333 -8.38 7.49 29.69
N GLU A 334 -8.65 6.87 30.84
CA GLU A 334 -8.47 7.50 32.13
C GLU A 334 -7.00 7.66 32.48
N PHE A 335 -6.19 6.65 32.24
CA PHE A 335 -4.75 6.67 32.55
C PHE A 335 -4.01 7.80 31.82
N PHE A 336 -4.21 7.94 30.51
CA PHE A 336 -3.58 8.97 29.67
C PHE A 336 -4.41 10.27 29.58
N ARG A 337 -5.44 10.45 30.40
CA ARG A 337 -6.28 11.65 30.35
C ARG A 337 -5.47 12.90 30.59
N VAL A 338 -5.65 13.91 29.72
CA VAL A 338 -5.02 15.22 29.84
C VAL A 338 -6.00 16.28 30.37
N TRP A 339 -5.48 17.32 31.00
CA TRP A 339 -6.26 18.48 31.39
C TRP A 339 -6.69 19.27 30.16
N TYR A 340 -7.98 19.49 30.01
CA TYR A 340 -8.55 20.15 28.84
C TYR A 340 -9.71 21.08 29.19
N LYS A 341 -9.63 22.33 28.70
CA LYS A 341 -10.65 23.36 28.95
C LYS A 341 -11.92 23.25 28.12
N GLY A 342 -12.04 22.26 27.27
CA GLY A 342 -13.15 22.10 26.36
C GLY A 342 -12.92 22.76 24.99
N PRO A 343 -13.80 22.50 23.99
CA PRO A 343 -13.63 23.02 22.62
C PRO A 343 -13.54 24.55 22.53
N ASN A 344 -14.20 25.24 23.45
CA ASN A 344 -14.29 26.72 23.49
C ASN A 344 -13.46 27.33 24.61
N GLY A 345 -12.62 26.57 25.33
CA GLY A 345 -11.80 27.07 26.45
C GLY A 345 -12.60 27.46 27.72
N ASN A 346 -13.87 27.07 27.80
CA ASN A 346 -14.82 27.57 28.81
C ASN A 346 -14.85 26.74 30.11
N ARG A 347 -14.10 25.62 30.15
CA ARG A 347 -14.06 24.75 31.34
C ARG A 347 -12.96 25.22 32.27
N GLU A 348 -13.30 25.55 33.52
CA GLU A 348 -12.32 25.85 34.54
C GLU A 348 -11.52 24.59 34.92
N LEU A 349 -10.21 24.72 34.98
CA LEU A 349 -9.34 23.67 35.47
C LEU A 349 -9.07 23.89 36.98
N PRO A 350 -8.77 22.81 37.73
CA PRO A 350 -8.29 22.93 39.12
C PRO A 350 -7.07 23.86 39.22
N LYS A 351 -6.92 24.54 40.35
CA LYS A 351 -5.86 25.55 40.57
C LYS A 351 -4.43 25.12 40.20
N ASN A 352 -4.12 23.83 40.30
CA ASN A 352 -2.80 23.27 40.00
C ASN A 352 -2.74 22.51 38.68
N ALA A 353 -3.81 22.55 37.88
CA ALA A 353 -3.88 21.85 36.59
C ALA A 353 -3.41 22.76 35.46
N VAL A 354 -2.59 22.20 34.58
CA VAL A 354 -2.08 22.87 33.38
C VAL A 354 -2.68 22.17 32.17
N GLU A 355 -3.28 22.95 31.28
CA GLU A 355 -3.85 22.43 30.04
C GLU A 355 -2.80 21.68 29.20
N GLY A 356 -3.14 20.50 28.68
CA GLY A 356 -2.23 19.64 27.93
C GLY A 356 -1.33 18.72 28.77
N LYS A 357 -1.29 18.90 30.10
CA LYS A 357 -0.59 18.00 31.00
C LYS A 357 -1.46 16.80 31.37
N PHE A 358 -0.84 15.64 31.61
CA PHE A 358 -1.55 14.47 32.12
C PHE A 358 -2.16 14.71 33.49
N VAL A 359 -3.40 14.26 33.67
CA VAL A 359 -4.08 14.29 34.96
C VAL A 359 -3.34 13.42 35.98
N HIS A 360 -2.80 12.30 35.52
CA HIS A 360 -2.06 11.31 36.30
C HIS A 360 -0.57 11.32 35.95
N GLU A 361 0.03 12.53 35.85
CA GLU A 361 1.41 12.75 35.38
C GLU A 361 2.44 11.85 36.05
N ASN A 362 2.34 11.68 37.38
CA ASN A 362 3.27 10.83 38.11
C ASN A 362 3.17 9.35 37.73
N ASP A 363 1.97 8.84 37.50
CA ASP A 363 1.76 7.44 37.12
C ASP A 363 2.18 7.20 35.66
N VAL A 364 1.88 8.15 34.78
CA VAL A 364 2.31 8.11 33.36
C VAL A 364 3.83 8.17 33.27
N ASN A 365 4.48 9.07 34.01
CA ASN A 365 5.94 9.15 34.07
C ASN A 365 6.57 7.88 34.66
N ALA A 366 5.97 7.30 35.72
CA ALA A 366 6.42 6.03 36.25
C ALA A 366 6.33 4.89 35.22
N PHE A 367 5.24 4.84 34.44
CA PHE A 367 5.06 3.88 33.38
C PHE A 367 6.08 4.08 32.25
N LEU A 368 6.28 5.32 31.79
CA LEU A 368 7.26 5.64 30.75
C LEU A 368 8.70 5.31 31.22
N ASN A 369 9.01 5.61 32.48
CA ASN A 369 10.32 5.27 33.06
C ASN A 369 10.56 3.76 33.08
N LEU A 370 9.54 2.94 33.38
CA LEU A 370 9.66 1.48 33.30
C LEU A 370 10.03 1.00 31.89
N MET A 371 9.55 1.70 30.85
CA MET A 371 9.82 1.31 29.46
C MET A 371 11.22 1.66 28.97
N VAL A 372 11.80 2.78 29.45
CA VAL A 372 13.09 3.30 28.97
C VAL A 372 14.25 3.02 29.93
N ARG A 373 13.96 2.52 31.12
CA ARG A 373 14.97 2.30 32.15
C ARG A 373 15.83 1.09 31.83
N GLU A 374 17.15 1.25 31.95
CA GLU A 374 18.12 0.16 31.92
C GLU A 374 18.04 -0.62 33.24
N ASP A 375 17.00 -1.42 33.39
CA ASP A 375 16.76 -2.23 34.56
C ASP A 375 16.47 -3.67 34.11
N THR A 376 17.38 -4.57 34.48
CA THR A 376 17.26 -5.99 34.15
C THR A 376 16.02 -6.65 34.74
N ASP A 377 15.46 -6.04 35.79
CA ASP A 377 14.28 -6.56 36.49
C ASP A 377 12.95 -6.03 35.89
N SER A 378 13.00 -5.06 34.96
CA SER A 378 11.78 -4.45 34.42
C SER A 378 11.00 -5.38 33.50
N GLY A 379 11.65 -6.39 32.91
CA GLY A 379 11.03 -7.31 31.94
C GLY A 379 10.52 -6.66 30.67
N TYR A 380 10.70 -5.35 30.51
CA TYR A 380 10.22 -4.61 29.34
C TYR A 380 11.20 -4.70 28.19
N PRO A 381 10.73 -4.87 26.92
CA PRO A 381 11.64 -5.08 25.78
C PRO A 381 12.66 -3.96 25.59
N TYR A 382 12.35 -2.72 25.95
CA TYR A 382 13.28 -1.58 25.81
C TYR A 382 14.32 -1.46 26.94
N SER A 383 14.24 -2.28 27.95
CA SER A 383 15.19 -2.26 29.07
C SER A 383 16.57 -2.83 28.71
N THR A 384 16.68 -3.59 27.63
CA THR A 384 17.94 -4.17 27.16
C THR A 384 18.40 -3.57 25.84
N GLN A 385 19.73 -3.50 25.62
CA GLN A 385 20.31 -2.99 24.37
C GLN A 385 19.89 -3.83 23.17
N GLU A 386 19.80 -5.15 23.32
CA GLU A 386 19.36 -6.07 22.28
C GLU A 386 17.98 -5.70 21.71
N TYR A 387 17.00 -5.45 22.58
CA TYR A 387 15.67 -5.07 22.14
C TYR A 387 15.60 -3.64 21.60
N ARG A 388 16.41 -2.71 22.12
CA ARG A 388 16.51 -1.35 21.55
C ARG A 388 17.05 -1.37 20.14
N ASP A 389 18.03 -2.20 19.85
CA ASP A 389 18.58 -2.38 18.50
C ASP A 389 17.59 -3.06 17.55
N MET A 390 16.79 -3.98 18.08
CA MET A 390 15.77 -4.72 17.33
C MET A 390 14.54 -3.84 17.03
N PHE A 391 14.08 -3.02 17.99
CA PHE A 391 12.89 -2.17 17.87
C PHE A 391 13.23 -0.71 17.59
N ARG A 392 13.83 -0.44 16.45
CA ARG A 392 14.23 0.93 16.05
C ARG A 392 13.07 1.89 15.81
N HIS A 393 11.86 1.36 15.53
CA HIS A 393 10.67 2.15 15.29
C HIS A 393 9.54 1.68 16.19
N THR A 394 8.87 2.65 16.82
CA THR A 394 7.74 2.38 17.71
C THR A 394 6.51 3.12 17.24
N LEU A 395 5.35 2.46 17.29
CA LEU A 395 4.04 3.08 17.08
C LEU A 395 3.29 3.07 18.41
N TRP A 396 2.94 4.26 18.89
CA TRP A 396 2.16 4.42 20.11
C TRP A 396 0.71 4.69 19.76
N MET A 397 -0.18 3.88 20.30
CA MET A 397 -1.61 4.10 20.21
C MET A 397 -2.09 4.73 21.51
N VAL A 398 -2.54 5.97 21.42
CA VAL A 398 -3.07 6.73 22.56
C VAL A 398 -4.56 7.02 22.36
N PRO A 399 -5.32 7.31 23.43
CA PRO A 399 -6.78 7.46 23.34
C PRO A 399 -7.29 8.57 22.43
N GLY A 400 -6.48 9.58 22.16
CA GLY A 400 -6.88 10.69 21.30
C GLY A 400 -5.72 11.62 20.91
N VAL A 401 -6.04 12.61 20.08
CA VAL A 401 -5.05 13.56 19.54
C VAL A 401 -4.40 14.41 20.63
N LYS A 402 -5.13 14.72 21.72
CA LYS A 402 -4.64 15.55 22.82
C LYS A 402 -3.63 14.82 23.71
N GLU A 403 -3.81 13.53 23.84
CA GLU A 403 -2.91 12.64 24.57
C GLU A 403 -1.62 12.35 23.78
N ALA A 404 -1.65 12.59 22.46
CA ALA A 404 -0.50 12.43 21.57
C ALA A 404 0.40 13.67 21.47
N GLN A 405 -0.14 14.85 21.83
CA GLN A 405 0.58 16.14 21.85
C GLN A 405 1.38 16.34 23.14
#